data_e90e3c945acbf972d3bfb5e4331429c4
#
_entry.id   e90e3c945acbf972d3bfb5e4331429c4
#
_cell.length_a   1.000
_cell.length_b   1.000
_cell.length_c   1.000
_cell.angle_alpha   90.00
_cell.angle_beta   90.00
_cell.angle_gamma   90.00
#
_symmetry.space_group_name_H-M   'P 1'
#
loop_
_entity.id
_entity.type
_entity.pdbx_description
1 polymer ?
#
loop_
_entity_poly.entity_id
_entity_poly.type
_entity_poly.pdbx_seq_one_letter_code
_entity_poly.pdbx_strand_id
1 'polypeptide(L)'
;YGDPKDILHQQRERTLRSVLSWDHLRPTYKVGAKAGYIHTWLGYDYARDKGNGEWAYMITSRSKVNTLFASGNSEFYVGKKWLFSADIALHQHFAKNQDRNIITQQGDKAVVGYDKARTELSAYMTAKWTPTERLGLSLALREDMYGKDWTPLIPAFYADYMLSKAGNVRAKASISRNYRFP
;
A
#
# COMPACT_ATOMS: atom_id res chain seq x y z
N TYR A 1 -4.31 -10.11 -40.46
CA TYR A 1 -3.48 -10.30 -39.25
C TYR A 1 -2.04 -9.99 -39.68
N GLY A 2 -1.47 -8.84 -39.21
CA GLY A 2 -0.09 -8.47 -39.52
C GLY A 2 0.90 -9.38 -38.79
N ASP A 3 2.11 -9.49 -39.33
CA ASP A 3 3.22 -10.22 -38.71
C ASP A 3 3.46 -9.59 -37.29
N PRO A 4 3.70 -10.38 -36.23
CA PRO A 4 4.07 -9.88 -34.91
C PRO A 4 5.29 -8.94 -34.92
N LYS A 5 6.14 -9.03 -35.92
CA LYS A 5 7.28 -8.12 -36.14
C LYS A 5 6.89 -6.69 -36.52
N ASP A 6 5.66 -6.49 -37.02
CA ASP A 6 5.15 -5.19 -37.46
C ASP A 6 4.48 -4.40 -36.33
N ILE A 7 4.55 -4.92 -35.09
CA ILE A 7 3.90 -4.33 -33.93
C ILE A 7 4.93 -4.09 -32.83
N LEU A 8 5.03 -2.85 -32.38
CA LEU A 8 5.81 -2.46 -31.20
C LEU A 8 4.87 -2.32 -29.99
N HIS A 9 5.08 -3.16 -28.98
CA HIS A 9 4.51 -2.99 -27.65
C HIS A 9 5.64 -2.73 -26.68
N GLN A 10 5.72 -1.53 -26.14
CA GLN A 10 6.78 -1.19 -25.20
C GLN A 10 6.20 -0.55 -23.93
N GLN A 11 6.52 -1.15 -22.78
CA GLN A 11 6.27 -0.58 -21.47
C GLN A 11 7.59 -0.26 -20.78
N ARG A 12 7.68 0.91 -20.19
CA ARG A 12 8.83 1.35 -19.40
C ARG A 12 8.35 1.87 -18.07
N GLU A 13 8.99 1.42 -17.00
CA GLU A 13 8.75 1.90 -15.65
C GLU A 13 10.03 2.40 -15.02
N ARG A 14 9.95 3.50 -14.31
CA ARG A 14 11.03 4.03 -13.47
C ARG A 14 10.44 4.43 -12.14
N THR A 15 11.06 3.99 -11.05
CA THR A 15 10.62 4.33 -9.69
C THR A 15 11.80 4.84 -8.89
N LEU A 16 11.64 6.03 -8.31
CA LEU A 16 12.52 6.59 -7.29
C LEU A 16 11.83 6.47 -5.94
N ARG A 17 12.55 5.96 -4.93
CA ARG A 17 12.06 5.85 -3.55
C ARG A 17 13.07 6.50 -2.62
N SER A 18 12.58 7.35 -1.72
CA SER A 18 13.36 7.97 -0.66
C SER A 18 12.62 7.79 0.66
N VAL A 19 13.30 7.29 1.68
CA VAL A 19 12.72 7.00 3.00
C VAL A 19 13.68 7.47 4.07
N LEU A 20 13.16 8.19 5.04
CA LEU A 20 13.80 8.50 6.31
C LEU A 20 13.08 7.73 7.41
N SER A 21 13.82 7.05 8.26
CA SER A 21 13.29 6.35 9.44
C SER A 21 14.02 6.75 10.70
N TRP A 22 13.28 6.78 11.78
CA TRP A 22 13.78 6.99 13.14
C TRP A 22 13.13 5.99 14.07
N ASP A 23 13.94 5.33 14.91
CA ASP A 23 13.50 4.36 15.89
C ASP A 23 14.11 4.68 17.24
N HIS A 24 13.32 4.63 18.29
CA HIS A 24 13.75 4.78 19.67
C HIS A 24 13.30 3.56 20.50
N LEU A 25 14.27 2.89 21.09
CA LEU A 25 14.07 1.62 21.80
C LEU A 25 14.41 1.78 23.28
N ARG A 26 13.51 1.32 24.14
CA ARG A 26 13.69 1.20 25.59
C ARG A 26 13.16 -0.15 26.06
N PRO A 27 13.55 -0.64 27.24
CA PRO A 27 13.06 -1.92 27.74
C PRO A 27 11.53 -2.03 27.87
N THR A 28 10.87 -0.89 28.15
CA THR A 28 9.43 -0.82 28.39
C THR A 28 8.62 -0.27 27.22
N TYR A 29 9.28 0.30 26.21
CA TYR A 29 8.59 0.79 25.02
C TYR A 29 9.51 0.88 23.79
N LYS A 30 8.89 0.88 22.63
CA LYS A 30 9.50 1.17 21.34
C LYS A 30 8.63 2.19 20.62
N VAL A 31 9.25 3.17 19.99
CA VAL A 31 8.58 4.17 19.14
C VAL A 31 9.38 4.31 17.87
N GLY A 32 8.68 4.39 16.75
CA GLY A 32 9.31 4.59 15.45
C GLY A 32 8.50 5.56 14.59
N ALA A 33 9.18 6.22 13.69
CA ALA A 33 8.57 7.07 12.67
C ALA A 33 9.28 6.89 11.35
N LYS A 34 8.50 6.95 10.26
CA LYS A 34 9.02 6.91 8.89
C LYS A 34 8.32 7.97 8.07
N ALA A 35 9.08 8.61 7.19
CA ALA A 35 8.53 9.51 6.18
C ALA A 35 9.27 9.29 4.86
N GLY A 36 8.60 9.46 3.76
CA GLY A 36 9.24 9.25 2.48
C GLY A 36 8.43 9.73 1.29
N TYR A 37 9.08 9.61 0.15
CA TYR A 37 8.57 10.00 -1.14
C TYR A 37 8.83 8.89 -2.16
N ILE A 38 7.81 8.60 -2.96
CA ILE A 38 7.89 7.65 -4.07
C ILE A 38 7.45 8.39 -5.33
N HIS A 39 8.29 8.35 -6.35
CA HIS A 39 7.95 8.82 -7.68
C HIS A 39 8.00 7.64 -8.64
N THR A 40 6.88 7.37 -9.30
CA THR A 40 6.79 6.35 -10.35
C THR A 40 6.41 7.01 -11.65
N TRP A 41 7.19 6.73 -12.68
CA TRP A 41 6.89 7.07 -14.06
C TRP A 41 6.65 5.79 -14.86
N LEU A 42 5.51 5.75 -15.56
CA LEU A 42 5.12 4.65 -16.42
C LEU A 42 4.89 5.18 -17.83
N GLY A 43 5.56 4.62 -18.81
CA GLY A 43 5.37 4.89 -20.22
C GLY A 43 4.89 3.63 -20.95
N TYR A 44 3.91 3.78 -21.80
CA TYR A 44 3.44 2.74 -22.70
C TYR A 44 3.36 3.29 -24.11
N ASP A 45 3.93 2.56 -25.07
CA ASP A 45 3.91 2.86 -26.50
C ASP A 45 3.39 1.66 -27.29
N TYR A 46 2.41 1.93 -28.14
CA TYR A 46 1.93 1.01 -29.14
C TYR A 46 2.13 1.62 -30.52
N ALA A 47 2.86 0.95 -31.38
CA ALA A 47 3.13 1.43 -32.72
C ALA A 47 3.07 0.29 -33.75
N ARG A 48 2.86 0.64 -35.03
CA ARG A 48 2.92 -0.27 -36.17
C ARG A 48 4.05 0.16 -37.09
N ASP A 49 4.71 -0.80 -37.74
CA ASP A 49 5.67 -0.51 -38.80
C ASP A 49 4.95 0.07 -40.02
N LYS A 50 5.52 1.12 -40.61
CA LYS A 50 5.05 1.72 -41.86
C LYS A 50 5.58 1.00 -43.10
N GLY A 51 6.41 -0.05 -42.94
CA GLY A 51 7.03 -0.79 -44.02
C GLY A 51 8.38 -0.24 -44.49
N ASN A 52 8.91 0.80 -43.84
CA ASN A 52 10.21 1.41 -44.17
C ASN A 52 11.17 1.47 -42.97
N GLY A 53 10.88 0.70 -41.90
CA GLY A 53 11.62 0.75 -40.64
C GLY A 53 11.23 1.92 -39.73
N GLU A 54 10.22 2.71 -40.12
CA GLU A 54 9.67 3.76 -39.28
C GLU A 54 8.41 3.27 -38.53
N TRP A 55 8.25 3.71 -37.28
CA TRP A 55 7.10 3.37 -36.44
C TRP A 55 5.99 4.41 -36.50
N ALA A 56 4.77 3.98 -36.81
CA ALA A 56 3.57 4.77 -36.63
C ALA A 56 3.02 4.56 -35.20
N TYR A 57 3.24 5.52 -34.32
CA TYR A 57 2.71 5.48 -32.95
C TYR A 57 1.20 5.68 -32.97
N MET A 58 0.48 4.65 -32.51
CA MET A 58 -0.97 4.63 -32.46
C MET A 58 -1.49 5.08 -31.10
N ILE A 59 -0.80 4.66 -30.05
CA ILE A 59 -1.12 5.03 -28.66
C ILE A 59 0.19 5.30 -27.92
N THR A 60 0.21 6.42 -27.23
CA THR A 60 1.28 6.75 -26.29
C THR A 60 0.64 7.18 -24.98
N SER A 61 0.92 6.43 -23.91
CA SER A 61 0.44 6.73 -22.57
C SER A 61 1.61 7.08 -21.66
N ARG A 62 1.46 8.14 -20.88
CA ARG A 62 2.45 8.59 -19.92
C ARG A 62 1.79 8.86 -18.58
N SER A 63 2.12 8.03 -17.60
CA SER A 63 1.59 8.17 -16.23
C SER A 63 2.69 8.56 -15.27
N LYS A 64 2.35 9.41 -14.33
CA LYS A 64 3.20 9.82 -13.21
C LYS A 64 2.42 9.67 -11.92
N VAL A 65 3.00 9.00 -10.95
CA VAL A 65 2.44 8.89 -9.60
C VAL A 65 3.48 9.38 -8.61
N ASN A 66 3.08 10.35 -7.80
CA ASN A 66 3.86 10.83 -6.67
C ASN A 66 3.14 10.42 -5.40
N THR A 67 3.84 9.79 -4.48
CA THR A 67 3.30 9.43 -3.18
C THR A 67 4.20 10.00 -2.09
N LEU A 68 3.62 10.85 -1.24
CA LEU A 68 4.20 11.23 0.04
C LEU A 68 3.61 10.32 1.10
N PHE A 69 4.42 9.82 2.00
CA PHE A 69 3.92 9.03 3.12
C PHE A 69 4.62 9.39 4.42
N ALA A 70 3.87 9.24 5.51
CA ALA A 70 4.38 9.30 6.86
C ALA A 70 3.72 8.20 7.69
N SER A 71 4.46 7.55 8.58
CA SER A 71 3.92 6.57 9.51
C SER A 71 4.61 6.65 10.86
N GLY A 72 3.86 6.32 11.91
CA GLY A 72 4.37 6.17 13.26
C GLY A 72 3.91 4.86 13.83
N ASN A 73 4.77 4.23 14.60
CA ASN A 73 4.46 3.01 15.34
C ASN A 73 4.93 3.10 16.78
N SER A 74 4.22 2.44 17.66
CA SER A 74 4.58 2.37 19.08
C SER A 74 4.22 1.03 19.69
N GLU A 75 5.05 0.58 20.62
CA GLU A 75 4.80 -0.57 21.47
C GLU A 75 5.09 -0.19 22.92
N PHE A 76 4.21 -0.55 23.85
CA PHE A 76 4.34 -0.29 25.28
C PHE A 76 4.13 -1.58 26.06
N TYR A 77 5.10 -1.93 26.88
CA TYR A 77 5.05 -3.08 27.78
C TYR A 77 4.63 -2.61 29.17
N VAL A 78 3.50 -3.09 29.67
CA VAL A 78 3.01 -2.77 31.01
C VAL A 78 3.09 -4.02 31.89
N GLY A 79 4.07 -3.99 32.78
CA GLY A 79 4.45 -5.17 33.54
C GLY A 79 4.91 -6.32 32.63
N LYS A 80 4.66 -7.57 33.07
CA LYS A 80 5.02 -8.79 32.31
C LYS A 80 3.83 -9.34 31.47
N LYS A 81 2.66 -8.73 31.58
CA LYS A 81 1.42 -9.34 31.06
C LYS A 81 0.75 -8.57 29.94
N TRP A 82 1.06 -7.29 29.76
CA TRP A 82 0.40 -6.46 28.78
C TRP A 82 1.38 -5.90 27.75
N LEU A 83 0.98 -5.97 26.50
CA LEU A 83 1.61 -5.28 25.40
C LEU A 83 0.53 -4.49 24.63
N PHE A 84 0.72 -3.21 24.53
CA PHE A 84 -0.10 -2.33 23.68
C PHE A 84 0.74 -1.91 22.47
N SER A 85 0.16 -1.95 21.29
CA SER A 85 0.78 -1.36 20.11
C SER A 85 -0.20 -0.48 19.35
N ALA A 86 0.32 0.54 18.71
CA ALA A 86 -0.43 1.43 17.84
C ALA A 86 0.42 1.79 16.63
N ASP A 87 -0.21 1.80 15.47
CA ASP A 87 0.36 2.19 14.19
C ASP A 87 -0.58 3.20 13.52
N ILE A 88 0.00 4.22 12.94
CA ILE A 88 -0.69 5.19 12.10
C ILE A 88 0.09 5.39 10.81
N ALA A 89 -0.59 5.43 9.68
CA ALA A 89 0.03 5.67 8.39
C ALA A 89 -0.81 6.63 7.55
N LEU A 90 -0.17 7.64 6.99
CA LEU A 90 -0.75 8.62 6.09
C LEU A 90 -0.06 8.49 4.73
N HIS A 91 -0.84 8.38 3.66
CA HIS A 91 -0.37 8.43 2.28
C HIS A 91 -1.11 9.53 1.53
N GLN A 92 -0.37 10.33 0.80
CA GLN A 92 -0.91 11.31 -0.13
C GLN A 92 -0.44 10.96 -1.54
N HIS A 93 -1.36 10.58 -2.38
CA HIS A 93 -1.10 10.21 -3.77
C HIS A 93 -1.51 11.34 -4.71
N PHE A 94 -0.65 11.60 -5.70
CA PHE A 94 -0.92 12.48 -6.83
C PHE A 94 -0.66 11.69 -8.10
N ALA A 95 -1.70 11.40 -8.86
CA ALA A 95 -1.62 10.58 -10.06
C ALA A 95 -2.09 11.36 -11.27
N LYS A 96 -1.26 11.39 -12.30
CA LYS A 96 -1.56 12.05 -13.57
C LYS A 96 -1.27 11.12 -14.73
N ASN A 97 -2.22 10.99 -15.64
CA ASN A 97 -2.06 10.28 -16.89
C ASN A 97 -2.32 11.20 -18.07
N GLN A 98 -1.51 11.08 -19.11
CA GLN A 98 -1.66 11.77 -20.38
C GLN A 98 -1.56 10.75 -21.50
N ASP A 99 -2.64 10.61 -22.23
CA ASP A 99 -2.71 9.72 -23.39
C ASP A 99 -2.70 10.56 -24.67
N ARG A 100 -1.94 10.12 -25.67
CA ARG A 100 -2.01 10.56 -27.03
C ARG A 100 -2.60 9.44 -27.87
N ASN A 101 -3.71 9.71 -28.54
CA ASN A 101 -4.26 8.79 -29.52
C ASN A 101 -4.10 9.44 -30.89
N ILE A 102 -3.21 8.88 -31.69
CA ILE A 102 -2.88 9.37 -33.03
C ILE A 102 -3.92 8.85 -34.07
N ILE A 103 -4.67 7.77 -33.70
CA ILE A 103 -5.65 7.14 -34.61
C ILE A 103 -6.87 8.04 -34.88
N THR A 104 -7.23 8.94 -33.98
CA THR A 104 -8.50 9.68 -34.01
C THR A 104 -8.43 11.01 -34.74
N GLN A 105 -7.48 11.26 -35.60
CA GLN A 105 -7.36 12.54 -36.39
C GLN A 105 -7.40 13.84 -35.56
N GLN A 106 -7.40 13.76 -34.24
CA GLN A 106 -7.46 14.94 -33.36
C GLN A 106 -6.10 15.62 -33.17
N GLY A 107 -5.14 15.28 -34.01
CA GLY A 107 -3.81 15.83 -33.99
C GLY A 107 -2.98 15.37 -32.79
N ASP A 108 -1.74 15.81 -32.71
CA ASP A 108 -0.77 15.48 -31.67
C ASP A 108 -1.07 16.03 -30.26
N LYS A 109 -2.32 16.37 -29.96
CA LYS A 109 -2.70 16.88 -28.65
C LYS A 109 -2.75 15.77 -27.63
N ALA A 110 -1.96 15.90 -26.56
CA ALA A 110 -2.08 15.02 -25.41
C ALA A 110 -3.46 15.19 -24.76
N VAL A 111 -4.19 14.11 -24.63
CA VAL A 111 -5.44 14.08 -23.86
C VAL A 111 -5.08 13.72 -22.43
N VAL A 112 -5.53 14.52 -21.47
CA VAL A 112 -5.38 14.20 -20.05
C VAL A 112 -6.37 13.09 -19.71
N GLY A 113 -5.89 11.88 -19.48
CA GLY A 113 -6.72 10.75 -19.09
C GLY A 113 -7.27 10.92 -17.68
N TYR A 114 -6.40 11.31 -16.72
CA TYR A 114 -6.80 11.73 -15.37
C TYR A 114 -5.72 12.58 -14.71
N ASP A 115 -6.15 13.41 -13.77
CA ASP A 115 -5.32 14.17 -12.84
C ASP A 115 -6.03 14.17 -11.50
N LYS A 116 -5.56 13.33 -10.56
CA LYS A 116 -6.25 13.05 -9.31
C LYS A 116 -5.30 13.00 -8.14
N ALA A 117 -5.80 13.47 -6.99
CA ALA A 117 -5.15 13.32 -5.71
C ALA A 117 -6.03 12.49 -4.78
N ARG A 118 -5.40 11.65 -3.95
CA ARG A 118 -6.10 10.86 -2.92
C ARG A 118 -5.26 10.79 -1.65
N THR A 119 -5.94 11.02 -0.53
CA THR A 119 -5.38 10.83 0.81
C THR A 119 -5.85 9.49 1.35
N GLU A 120 -4.96 8.75 1.97
CA GLU A 120 -5.26 7.50 2.68
C GLU A 120 -4.68 7.60 4.08
N LEU A 121 -5.50 7.32 5.08
CA LEU A 121 -5.11 7.25 6.48
C LEU A 121 -5.48 5.87 7.00
N SER A 122 -4.56 5.22 7.70
CA SER A 122 -4.80 3.96 8.39
C SER A 122 -4.39 4.10 9.85
N ALA A 123 -5.24 3.68 10.75
CA ALA A 123 -4.93 3.56 12.17
C ALA A 123 -5.19 2.13 12.62
N TYR A 124 -4.23 1.58 13.36
CA TYR A 124 -4.28 0.24 13.89
C TYR A 124 -3.82 0.22 15.34
N MET A 125 -4.55 -0.46 16.20
CA MET A 125 -4.22 -0.59 17.61
C MET A 125 -4.37 -2.04 18.04
N THR A 126 -3.48 -2.51 18.91
CA THR A 126 -3.63 -3.81 19.57
C THR A 126 -3.41 -3.72 21.06
N ALA A 127 -4.14 -4.56 21.78
CA ALA A 127 -3.88 -4.86 23.19
C ALA A 127 -3.72 -6.36 23.33
N LYS A 128 -2.55 -6.80 23.74
CA LYS A 128 -2.25 -8.20 24.03
C LYS A 128 -2.12 -8.39 25.55
N TRP A 129 -2.83 -9.38 26.06
CA TRP A 129 -2.83 -9.78 27.44
C TRP A 129 -2.39 -11.24 27.60
N THR A 130 -1.39 -11.48 28.44
CA THR A 130 -0.88 -12.81 28.78
C THR A 130 -1.10 -13.07 30.26
N PRO A 131 -2.33 -13.42 30.71
CA PRO A 131 -2.65 -13.60 32.14
C PRO A 131 -1.83 -14.73 32.77
N THR A 132 -1.52 -15.75 31.98
CA THR A 132 -0.68 -16.89 32.38
C THR A 132 0.36 -17.19 31.32
N GLU A 133 1.37 -17.98 31.62
CA GLU A 133 2.38 -18.43 30.65
C GLU A 133 1.80 -19.24 29.49
N ARG A 134 0.55 -19.73 29.63
CA ARG A 134 -0.11 -20.59 28.64
C ARG A 134 -1.18 -19.90 27.82
N LEU A 135 -1.73 -18.80 28.32
CA LEU A 135 -2.87 -18.13 27.67
C LEU A 135 -2.43 -16.74 27.17
N GLY A 136 -2.61 -16.50 25.88
CA GLY A 136 -2.49 -15.21 25.25
C GLY A 136 -3.82 -14.80 24.63
N LEU A 137 -4.24 -13.56 24.90
CA LEU A 137 -5.42 -12.93 24.32
C LEU A 137 -5.01 -11.64 23.64
N SER A 138 -5.58 -11.34 22.47
CA SER A 138 -5.32 -10.08 21.78
C SER A 138 -6.59 -9.52 21.19
N LEU A 139 -6.79 -8.22 21.38
CA LEU A 139 -7.79 -7.42 20.68
C LEU A 139 -7.07 -6.49 19.73
N ALA A 140 -7.51 -6.44 18.49
CA ALA A 140 -7.03 -5.49 17.49
C ALA A 140 -8.21 -4.67 16.95
N LEU A 141 -7.94 -3.40 16.68
CA LEU A 141 -8.88 -2.45 16.08
C LEU A 141 -8.18 -1.77 14.92
N ARG A 142 -8.85 -1.68 13.80
CA ARG A 142 -8.38 -0.98 12.61
C ARG A 142 -9.45 -0.08 12.05
N GLU A 143 -9.03 1.09 11.60
CA GLU A 143 -9.87 2.03 10.86
C GLU A 143 -9.05 2.65 9.73
N ASP A 144 -9.65 2.73 8.55
CA ASP A 144 -9.02 3.28 7.35
C ASP A 144 -9.89 4.41 6.78
N MET A 145 -9.25 5.40 6.19
CA MET A 145 -9.88 6.48 5.44
C MET A 145 -9.30 6.51 4.02
N TYR A 146 -10.16 6.61 3.03
CA TYR A 146 -9.80 6.75 1.62
C TYR A 146 -10.45 8.00 1.04
N GLY A 147 -9.66 9.04 0.79
CA GLY A 147 -10.18 10.33 0.39
C GLY A 147 -10.95 11.00 1.53
N LYS A 148 -12.28 10.93 1.49
CA LYS A 148 -13.18 11.47 2.53
C LYS A 148 -13.99 10.38 3.24
N ASP A 149 -13.86 9.15 2.78
CA ASP A 149 -14.69 8.05 3.22
C ASP A 149 -13.96 7.20 4.26
N TRP A 150 -14.59 7.05 5.43
CA TRP A 150 -14.10 6.20 6.50
C TRP A 150 -14.66 4.80 6.40
N THR A 151 -13.80 3.80 6.65
CA THR A 151 -14.30 2.43 6.82
C THR A 151 -15.02 2.32 8.17
N PRO A 152 -15.99 1.40 8.29
CA PRO A 152 -16.44 0.99 9.61
C PRO A 152 -15.28 0.39 10.40
N LEU A 153 -15.28 0.61 11.72
CA LEU A 153 -14.27 0.01 12.61
C LEU A 153 -14.19 -1.50 12.40
N ILE A 154 -12.97 -2.00 12.23
CA ILE A 154 -12.66 -3.41 11.95
C ILE A 154 -12.04 -4.03 13.20
N PRO A 155 -12.82 -4.70 14.05
CA PRO A 155 -12.30 -5.42 15.19
C PRO A 155 -11.78 -6.80 14.79
N ALA A 156 -10.75 -7.26 15.51
CA ALA A 156 -10.27 -8.63 15.45
C ALA A 156 -9.89 -9.11 16.87
N PHE A 157 -10.27 -10.34 17.19
CA PHE A 157 -9.91 -10.97 18.44
C PHE A 157 -9.13 -12.25 18.16
N TYR A 158 -8.07 -12.46 18.93
CA TYR A 158 -7.18 -13.61 18.85
C TYR A 158 -7.01 -14.22 20.23
N ALA A 159 -7.00 -15.55 20.29
CA ALA A 159 -6.67 -16.30 21.47
C ALA A 159 -5.67 -17.41 21.13
N ASP A 160 -4.67 -17.60 21.96
CA ASP A 160 -3.77 -18.73 21.90
C ASP A 160 -3.63 -19.40 23.26
N TYR A 161 -3.66 -20.74 23.27
CA TYR A 161 -3.52 -21.52 24.49
C TYR A 161 -2.54 -22.67 24.28
N MET A 162 -1.57 -22.76 25.20
CA MET A 162 -0.59 -23.85 25.24
C MET A 162 -1.17 -25.08 25.92
N LEU A 163 -1.52 -26.07 25.11
CA LEU A 163 -2.16 -27.33 25.60
C LEU A 163 -1.18 -28.24 26.33
N SER A 164 0.06 -28.29 25.85
CA SER A 164 1.10 -29.16 26.42
C SER A 164 2.00 -28.42 27.42
N LYS A 165 2.39 -29.05 28.51
CA LYS A 165 3.38 -28.52 29.46
C LYS A 165 4.78 -28.41 28.82
N ALA A 166 5.09 -29.26 27.84
CA ALA A 166 6.34 -29.21 27.09
C ALA A 166 6.38 -28.10 26.01
N GLY A 167 5.27 -27.35 25.82
CA GLY A 167 5.23 -26.22 24.89
C GLY A 167 5.12 -26.58 23.39
N ASN A 168 4.98 -27.86 23.07
CA ASN A 168 5.00 -28.36 21.70
C ASN A 168 3.62 -28.43 21.03
N VAL A 169 2.50 -28.23 21.77
CA VAL A 169 1.14 -28.23 21.25
C VAL A 169 0.44 -26.96 21.68
N ARG A 170 -0.08 -26.19 20.69
CA ARG A 170 -0.76 -24.91 20.90
C ARG A 170 -2.06 -24.86 20.10
N ALA A 171 -3.17 -24.51 20.74
CA ALA A 171 -4.42 -24.17 20.09
C ALA A 171 -4.48 -22.67 19.81
N LYS A 172 -5.00 -22.28 18.65
CA LYS A 172 -5.20 -20.87 18.25
C LYS A 172 -6.61 -20.70 17.72
N ALA A 173 -7.25 -19.60 18.08
CA ALA A 173 -8.54 -19.17 17.54
C ALA A 173 -8.49 -17.69 17.19
N SER A 174 -9.21 -17.31 16.15
CA SER A 174 -9.37 -15.91 15.79
C SER A 174 -10.74 -15.65 15.18
N ILE A 175 -11.26 -14.46 15.45
CA ILE A 175 -12.45 -13.94 14.80
C ILE A 175 -12.17 -12.49 14.39
N SER A 176 -12.49 -12.13 13.15
CA SER A 176 -12.30 -10.78 12.63
C SER A 176 -13.41 -10.40 11.67
N ARG A 177 -13.69 -9.10 11.62
CA ARG A 177 -14.49 -8.50 10.58
C ARG A 177 -13.56 -7.98 9.48
N ASN A 178 -13.93 -8.22 8.22
CA ASN A 178 -13.25 -7.63 7.07
C ASN A 178 -14.19 -6.65 6.37
N TYR A 179 -13.59 -5.58 5.85
CA TYR A 179 -14.27 -4.60 5.00
C TYR A 179 -13.45 -4.42 3.72
N ARG A 180 -14.15 -4.36 2.59
CA ARG A 180 -13.53 -3.99 1.31
C ARG A 180 -14.19 -2.72 0.81
N PHE A 181 -13.40 -1.76 0.41
CA PHE A 181 -13.87 -0.62 -0.37
C PHE A 181 -14.32 -1.12 -1.75
N PRO A 182 -15.44 -0.63 -2.28
CA PRO A 182 -15.88 -0.93 -3.64
C PRO A 182 -14.96 -0.32 -4.70
#